data_55456bd6f704211931680b810365514d
#
_entry.id   55456bd6f704211931680b810365514d
#
_cell.length_a   1.000
_cell.length_b   1.000
_cell.length_c   1.000
_cell.angle_alpha   90.00
_cell.angle_beta   90.00
_cell.angle_gamma   90.00
#
_symmetry.space_group_name_H-M   'P 1'
#
loop_
_entity.id
_entity.type
_entity.pdbx_description
1 polymer ?
#
loop_
_entity_poly.entity_id
_entity_poly.type
_entity_poly.pdbx_seq_one_letter_code
_entity_poly.pdbx_strand_id
1 'polypeptide(L)'
;MIIDFRMRPPARGFLNIGVYDDVARTAKLTECFSMKQAPSVAQNSPELMRQDMDTAGVTMGVIPGRNGHFKGSISNDDIISLLGDFPGRFVGMAGLNASKREESLEEIHRTVLNGPLKGICMEPGALDKPMYADDPRIYPIYDLCEQHRIPVILMLGGRAGPDITYSDPKIINRIAADFPKTNFIISHGGWPWVQQILGVCFFQKNIYLCPDMYLFNCSGAADYIMAANNFMQDRFLFGTAYPLMPIVDCVSHFKGLFKPEVLPKLLYKNAAKLLNIELPEEA
;
A
#
# COMPACT_ATOMS: atom_id res chain seq x y z
N MET A 1 11.73 5.43 14.53
CA MET A 1 10.38 5.49 13.89
C MET A 1 10.36 4.58 12.66
N ILE A 2 9.26 3.84 12.43
CA ILE A 2 9.00 3.09 11.20
C ILE A 2 7.53 3.32 10.84
N ILE A 3 7.25 3.61 9.58
CA ILE A 3 5.89 3.69 9.01
C ILE A 3 5.76 2.54 8.02
N ASP A 4 4.91 1.55 8.35
CA ASP A 4 4.58 0.46 7.44
C ASP A 4 3.48 0.90 6.48
N PHE A 5 3.81 1.06 5.21
CA PHE A 5 2.90 1.65 4.22
C PHE A 5 1.83 0.67 3.70
N ARG A 6 1.79 -0.56 4.23
CA ARG A 6 0.81 -1.55 3.75
C ARG A 6 0.41 -2.54 4.85
N MET A 7 -0.60 -2.15 5.67
CA MET A 7 -1.15 -3.00 6.73
C MET A 7 -2.68 -3.11 6.64
N ARG A 8 -3.21 -4.30 6.85
CA ARG A 8 -4.66 -4.56 7.02
C ARG A 8 -4.87 -5.29 8.35
N PRO A 9 -5.24 -4.57 9.43
CA PRO A 9 -5.35 -5.13 10.78
C PRO A 9 -6.45 -6.20 10.89
N PRO A 10 -6.33 -7.18 11.82
CA PRO A 10 -7.35 -8.19 12.08
C PRO A 10 -8.49 -7.62 12.94
N ALA A 11 -9.22 -6.65 12.43
CA ALA A 11 -10.28 -5.97 13.16
C ALA A 11 -11.41 -5.52 12.22
N ARG A 12 -12.64 -5.41 12.76
CA ARG A 12 -13.81 -4.87 12.08
C ARG A 12 -14.04 -5.54 10.70
N GLY A 13 -14.40 -4.79 9.67
CA GLY A 13 -14.65 -5.28 8.31
C GLY A 13 -13.48 -5.97 7.64
N PHE A 14 -12.24 -5.77 8.15
CA PHE A 14 -11.07 -6.49 7.62
C PHE A 14 -11.16 -8.00 7.81
N LEU A 15 -11.84 -8.48 8.85
CA LEU A 15 -12.03 -9.92 9.09
C LEU A 15 -12.84 -10.61 7.99
N ASN A 16 -13.60 -9.85 7.20
CA ASN A 16 -14.44 -10.36 6.11
C ASN A 16 -13.75 -10.38 4.75
N ILE A 17 -12.47 -10.02 4.66
CA ILE A 17 -11.72 -10.10 3.40
C ILE A 17 -10.90 -11.38 3.31
N GLY A 18 -10.69 -11.87 2.09
CA GLY A 18 -10.15 -13.19 1.81
C GLY A 18 -8.76 -13.52 2.37
N VAL A 19 -8.08 -12.59 3.06
CA VAL A 19 -6.83 -12.87 3.78
C VAL A 19 -7.07 -13.34 5.21
N TYR A 20 -8.24 -13.05 5.80
CA TYR A 20 -8.67 -13.51 7.12
C TYR A 20 -9.75 -14.58 7.04
N ASP A 21 -10.55 -14.58 5.97
CA ASP A 21 -11.57 -15.58 5.70
C ASP A 21 -10.96 -16.98 5.50
N ASP A 22 -9.75 -17.06 4.91
CA ASP A 22 -8.99 -18.30 4.74
C ASP A 22 -7.55 -18.15 5.28
N VAL A 23 -7.42 -18.26 6.60
CA VAL A 23 -6.15 -18.13 7.33
C VAL A 23 -5.13 -19.21 6.90
N ALA A 24 -5.60 -20.43 6.59
CA ALA A 24 -4.71 -21.51 6.15
C ALA A 24 -4.10 -21.22 4.77
N ARG A 25 -4.87 -20.64 3.86
CA ARG A 25 -4.38 -20.19 2.57
C ARG A 25 -3.39 -19.02 2.72
N THR A 26 -3.67 -18.10 3.62
CA THR A 26 -2.76 -16.98 3.93
C THR A 26 -1.43 -17.50 4.47
N ALA A 27 -1.43 -18.52 5.34
CA ALA A 27 -0.22 -19.18 5.82
C ALA A 27 0.62 -19.77 4.68
N LYS A 28 -0.02 -20.50 3.75
CA LYS A 28 0.67 -21.06 2.56
C LYS A 28 1.29 -19.97 1.67
N LEU A 29 0.64 -18.83 1.53
CA LEU A 29 1.20 -17.69 0.79
C LEU A 29 2.43 -17.12 1.51
N THR A 30 2.40 -17.00 2.83
CA THR A 30 3.56 -16.57 3.64
C THR A 30 4.75 -17.54 3.47
N GLU A 31 4.49 -18.84 3.47
CA GLU A 31 5.50 -19.89 3.27
C GLU A 31 6.18 -19.80 1.89
N CYS A 32 5.48 -19.34 0.84
CA CYS A 32 6.09 -19.12 -0.48
C CYS A 32 7.23 -18.10 -0.46
N PHE A 33 7.27 -17.22 0.54
CA PHE A 33 8.33 -16.23 0.76
C PHE A 33 9.35 -16.70 1.82
N SER A 34 9.32 -17.99 2.20
CA SER A 34 10.19 -18.59 3.24
C SER A 34 10.02 -17.94 4.62
N MET A 35 8.81 -17.47 4.92
CA MET A 35 8.42 -16.89 6.21
C MET A 35 7.29 -17.69 6.86
N LYS A 36 7.06 -17.46 8.16
CA LYS A 36 5.99 -18.09 8.93
C LYS A 36 4.89 -17.07 9.21
N GLN A 37 3.64 -17.52 9.13
CA GLN A 37 2.50 -16.68 9.49
C GLN A 37 2.61 -16.21 10.95
N ALA A 38 2.34 -14.92 11.17
CA ALA A 38 2.33 -14.33 12.50
C ALA A 38 1.18 -14.91 13.37
N PRO A 39 1.39 -15.17 14.67
CA PRO A 39 0.32 -15.59 15.59
C PRO A 39 -0.86 -14.61 15.62
N SER A 40 -0.60 -13.32 15.45
CA SER A 40 -1.63 -12.27 15.36
C SER A 40 -2.63 -12.52 14.23
N VAL A 41 -2.17 -13.08 13.11
CA VAL A 41 -3.03 -13.44 11.97
C VAL A 41 -3.78 -14.74 12.24
N ALA A 42 -3.07 -15.76 12.75
CA ALA A 42 -3.66 -17.07 13.04
C ALA A 42 -4.81 -16.99 14.08
N GLN A 43 -4.73 -16.03 15.00
CA GLN A 43 -5.69 -15.81 16.08
C GLN A 43 -6.64 -14.62 15.84
N ASN A 44 -6.54 -13.94 14.69
CA ASN A 44 -7.27 -12.70 14.40
C ASN A 44 -7.18 -11.68 15.55
N SER A 45 -5.97 -11.51 16.13
CA SER A 45 -5.76 -10.70 17.34
C SER A 45 -5.12 -9.35 17.04
N PRO A 46 -5.87 -8.25 17.21
CA PRO A 46 -5.31 -6.90 17.11
C PRO A 46 -4.24 -6.61 18.19
N GLU A 47 -4.39 -7.19 19.39
CA GLU A 47 -3.42 -7.06 20.47
C GLU A 47 -2.07 -7.66 20.12
N LEU A 48 -2.06 -8.89 19.58
CA LEU A 48 -0.82 -9.53 19.14
C LEU A 48 -0.19 -8.76 17.97
N MET A 49 -1.01 -8.27 17.03
CA MET A 49 -0.50 -7.39 15.96
C MET A 49 0.18 -6.13 16.54
N ARG A 50 -0.44 -5.48 17.53
CA ARG A 50 0.15 -4.30 18.19
C ARG A 50 1.48 -4.65 18.88
N GLN A 51 1.55 -5.81 19.54
CA GLN A 51 2.80 -6.31 20.15
C GLN A 51 3.88 -6.56 19.08
N ASP A 52 3.51 -7.14 17.93
CA ASP A 52 4.42 -7.32 16.79
C ASP A 52 4.94 -5.97 16.28
N MET A 53 4.05 -4.96 16.15
CA MET A 53 4.44 -3.60 15.77
C MET A 53 5.42 -2.98 16.77
N ASP A 54 5.11 -3.08 18.07
CA ASP A 54 5.95 -2.53 19.16
C ASP A 54 7.33 -3.22 19.16
N THR A 55 7.37 -4.54 19.04
CA THR A 55 8.60 -5.34 18.99
C THR A 55 9.47 -4.96 17.78
N ALA A 56 8.87 -4.73 16.62
CA ALA A 56 9.57 -4.35 15.41
C ALA A 56 9.97 -2.86 15.37
N GLY A 57 9.41 -2.03 16.27
CA GLY A 57 9.57 -0.57 16.26
C GLY A 57 8.71 0.12 15.19
N VAL A 58 7.64 -0.53 14.71
CA VAL A 58 6.66 0.07 13.81
C VAL A 58 5.75 1.00 14.62
N THR A 59 5.95 2.30 14.44
CA THR A 59 5.19 3.32 15.17
C THR A 59 3.82 3.56 14.55
N MET A 60 3.72 3.40 13.22
CA MET A 60 2.50 3.68 12.47
C MET A 60 2.33 2.74 11.28
N GLY A 61 1.10 2.31 11.00
CA GLY A 61 0.72 1.56 9.81
C GLY A 61 -0.19 2.39 8.90
N VAL A 62 -0.01 2.29 7.59
CA VAL A 62 -0.95 2.82 6.59
C VAL A 62 -1.92 1.72 6.19
N ILE A 63 -3.21 2.02 6.31
CA ILE A 63 -4.30 1.10 6.00
C ILE A 63 -4.85 1.42 4.61
N PRO A 64 -4.52 0.64 3.57
CA PRO A 64 -5.16 0.78 2.27
C PRO A 64 -6.58 0.21 2.34
N GLY A 65 -7.57 1.05 2.06
CA GLY A 65 -8.96 0.63 1.94
C GLY A 65 -9.16 -0.32 0.74
N ARG A 66 -10.35 -0.92 0.67
CA ARG A 66 -10.73 -1.83 -0.41
C ARG A 66 -12.23 -1.73 -0.67
N ASN A 67 -12.62 -1.44 -1.90
CA ASN A 67 -14.02 -1.39 -2.29
C ASN A 67 -14.24 -1.99 -3.69
N GLY A 68 -15.34 -2.75 -3.85
CA GLY A 68 -15.70 -3.44 -5.10
C GLY A 68 -14.84 -4.65 -5.46
N HIS A 69 -13.95 -5.08 -4.57
CA HIS A 69 -13.05 -6.20 -4.83
C HIS A 69 -13.79 -7.55 -4.68
N PHE A 70 -13.57 -8.48 -5.61
CA PHE A 70 -14.23 -9.81 -5.64
C PHE A 70 -13.95 -10.69 -4.40
N LYS A 71 -12.94 -10.35 -3.58
CA LYS A 71 -12.62 -11.02 -2.31
C LYS A 71 -13.03 -10.22 -1.07
N GLY A 72 -14.07 -9.42 -1.19
CA GLY A 72 -14.61 -8.62 -0.11
C GLY A 72 -14.17 -7.16 -0.13
N SER A 73 -15.03 -6.33 0.42
CA SER A 73 -14.84 -4.88 0.59
C SER A 73 -14.78 -4.53 2.07
N ILE A 74 -14.21 -3.37 2.36
CA ILE A 74 -14.12 -2.79 3.70
C ILE A 74 -14.77 -1.42 3.60
N SER A 75 -15.69 -1.09 4.51
CA SER A 75 -16.27 0.25 4.55
C SER A 75 -15.22 1.28 4.99
N ASN A 76 -15.29 2.49 4.44
CA ASN A 76 -14.43 3.56 4.91
C ASN A 76 -14.75 3.95 6.36
N ASP A 77 -15.97 3.72 6.83
CA ASP A 77 -16.35 3.94 8.23
C ASP A 77 -15.70 2.94 9.19
N ASP A 78 -15.46 1.69 8.76
CA ASP A 78 -14.66 0.73 9.52
C ASP A 78 -13.21 1.18 9.66
N ILE A 79 -12.64 1.76 8.59
CA ILE A 79 -11.29 2.33 8.65
C ILE A 79 -11.26 3.51 9.62
N ILE A 80 -12.19 4.45 9.50
CA ILE A 80 -12.29 5.62 10.39
C ILE A 80 -12.45 5.18 11.86
N SER A 81 -13.33 4.22 12.11
CA SER A 81 -13.54 3.67 13.46
C SER A 81 -12.27 3.04 14.02
N LEU A 82 -11.51 2.32 13.18
CA LEU A 82 -10.25 1.69 13.59
C LEU A 82 -9.18 2.72 13.95
N LEU A 83 -9.15 3.91 13.30
CA LEU A 83 -8.27 5.00 13.72
C LEU A 83 -8.58 5.47 15.14
N GLY A 84 -9.86 5.44 15.53
CA GLY A 84 -10.31 5.76 16.90
C GLY A 84 -9.96 4.66 17.91
N ASP A 85 -10.01 3.38 17.51
CA ASP A 85 -9.66 2.26 18.39
C ASP A 85 -8.16 2.23 18.71
N PHE A 86 -7.32 2.71 17.79
CA PHE A 86 -5.85 2.71 17.90
C PHE A 86 -5.27 4.12 17.63
N PRO A 87 -5.49 5.09 18.53
CA PRO A 87 -5.10 6.48 18.32
C PRO A 87 -3.60 6.62 18.02
N GLY A 88 -3.28 7.32 16.93
CA GLY A 88 -1.89 7.58 16.53
C GLY A 88 -1.12 6.37 15.94
N ARG A 89 -1.76 5.19 15.87
CA ARG A 89 -1.10 3.99 15.34
C ARG A 89 -1.34 3.74 13.85
N PHE A 90 -2.37 4.36 13.27
CA PHE A 90 -2.72 4.13 11.88
C PHE A 90 -3.06 5.42 11.14
N VAL A 91 -2.83 5.37 9.83
CA VAL A 91 -3.33 6.34 8.84
C VAL A 91 -4.20 5.57 7.85
N GLY A 92 -5.42 6.03 7.63
CA GLY A 92 -6.35 5.39 6.69
C GLY A 92 -6.30 6.01 5.29
N MET A 93 -6.46 5.15 4.28
CA MET A 93 -6.67 5.54 2.89
C MET A 93 -8.05 5.05 2.45
N ALA A 94 -8.88 5.91 1.88
CA ALA A 94 -10.24 5.55 1.46
C ALA A 94 -10.24 4.49 0.37
N GLY A 95 -10.94 3.37 0.59
CA GLY A 95 -11.15 2.37 -0.45
C GLY A 95 -12.24 2.83 -1.42
N LEU A 96 -11.93 2.89 -2.71
CA LEU A 96 -12.87 3.34 -3.74
C LEU A 96 -13.14 2.24 -4.78
N ASN A 97 -14.38 2.22 -5.27
CA ASN A 97 -14.77 1.38 -6.39
C ASN A 97 -14.62 2.15 -7.69
N ALA A 98 -13.55 1.88 -8.45
CA ALA A 98 -13.24 2.59 -9.69
C ALA A 98 -14.37 2.56 -10.76
N SER A 99 -15.28 1.56 -10.70
CA SER A 99 -16.42 1.48 -11.62
C SER A 99 -17.61 2.36 -11.21
N LYS A 100 -17.60 2.89 -9.98
CA LYS A 100 -18.66 3.71 -9.40
C LYS A 100 -18.16 5.15 -9.18
N ARG A 101 -17.97 5.86 -10.28
CA ARG A 101 -17.32 7.16 -10.28
C ARG A 101 -17.98 8.15 -9.32
N GLU A 102 -19.28 8.35 -9.42
CA GLU A 102 -20.00 9.36 -8.62
C GLU A 102 -19.90 9.04 -7.11
N GLU A 103 -20.18 7.77 -6.74
CA GLU A 103 -20.02 7.32 -5.34
C GLU A 103 -18.58 7.52 -4.85
N SER A 104 -17.59 7.29 -5.71
CA SER A 104 -16.17 7.46 -5.36
C SER A 104 -15.80 8.93 -5.15
N LEU A 105 -16.32 9.84 -5.95
CA LEU A 105 -16.11 11.28 -5.76
C LEU A 105 -16.77 11.77 -4.46
N GLU A 106 -17.99 11.34 -4.17
CA GLU A 106 -18.68 11.63 -2.90
C GLU A 106 -17.89 11.11 -1.69
N GLU A 107 -17.38 9.88 -1.77
CA GLU A 107 -16.56 9.30 -0.71
C GLU A 107 -15.23 10.04 -0.50
N ILE A 108 -14.58 10.56 -1.54
CA ILE A 108 -13.40 11.42 -1.40
C ILE A 108 -13.77 12.69 -0.64
N HIS A 109 -14.86 13.34 -1.01
CA HIS A 109 -15.33 14.54 -0.30
C HIS A 109 -15.63 14.24 1.16
N ARG A 110 -16.35 13.15 1.45
CA ARG A 110 -16.77 12.79 2.80
C ARG A 110 -15.61 12.38 3.69
N THR A 111 -14.71 11.53 3.19
CA THR A 111 -13.75 10.82 4.05
C THR A 111 -12.33 11.37 4.00
N VAL A 112 -11.95 12.03 2.90
CA VAL A 112 -10.61 12.58 2.70
C VAL A 112 -10.61 14.09 2.86
N LEU A 113 -11.44 14.82 2.07
CA LEU A 113 -11.45 16.29 2.12
C LEU A 113 -12.10 16.85 3.40
N ASN A 114 -13.17 16.21 3.86
CA ASN A 114 -13.90 16.61 5.08
C ASN A 114 -13.79 15.56 6.20
N GLY A 115 -12.92 14.57 6.05
CA GLY A 115 -12.76 13.46 6.99
C GLY A 115 -11.29 13.22 7.38
N PRO A 116 -11.03 12.16 8.16
CA PRO A 116 -9.71 11.88 8.72
C PRO A 116 -8.78 11.07 7.80
N LEU A 117 -9.25 10.58 6.66
CA LEU A 117 -8.43 9.75 5.77
C LEU A 117 -7.46 10.64 4.95
N LYS A 118 -6.28 10.12 4.65
CA LYS A 118 -5.18 10.91 4.07
C LYS A 118 -4.97 10.73 2.58
N GLY A 119 -5.77 9.88 1.94
CA GLY A 119 -5.67 9.59 0.51
C GLY A 119 -6.63 8.50 0.10
N ILE A 120 -6.46 7.97 -1.09
CA ILE A 120 -7.33 6.93 -1.65
C ILE A 120 -6.57 5.67 -2.02
N CYS A 121 -7.30 4.55 -2.11
CA CYS A 121 -6.80 3.27 -2.58
C CYS A 121 -7.80 2.66 -3.57
N MET A 122 -7.30 2.18 -4.71
CA MET A 122 -8.10 1.48 -5.71
C MET A 122 -7.42 0.20 -6.17
N GLU A 123 -8.25 -0.81 -6.50
CA GLU A 123 -7.88 -2.10 -7.07
C GLU A 123 -8.70 -2.35 -8.37
N PRO A 124 -8.49 -1.56 -9.46
CA PRO A 124 -9.40 -1.57 -10.61
C PRO A 124 -9.51 -2.93 -11.30
N GLY A 125 -8.41 -3.66 -11.42
CA GLY A 125 -8.39 -4.98 -12.06
C GLY A 125 -9.04 -6.09 -11.21
N ALA A 126 -9.32 -5.83 -9.94
CA ALA A 126 -9.94 -6.79 -9.02
C ALA A 126 -11.46 -6.57 -8.82
N LEU A 127 -12.06 -5.72 -9.62
CA LEU A 127 -13.50 -5.53 -9.68
C LEU A 127 -14.22 -6.72 -10.34
N ASP A 128 -15.51 -6.87 -10.14
CA ASP A 128 -16.34 -7.88 -10.84
C ASP A 128 -16.25 -7.75 -12.35
N LYS A 129 -16.18 -6.49 -12.84
CA LYS A 129 -15.81 -6.15 -14.22
C LYS A 129 -14.46 -5.45 -14.18
N PRO A 130 -13.36 -6.18 -14.40
CA PRO A 130 -12.02 -5.64 -14.30
C PRO A 130 -11.78 -4.44 -15.23
N MET A 131 -11.09 -3.43 -14.71
CA MET A 131 -10.69 -2.23 -15.44
C MET A 131 -9.18 -2.08 -15.37
N TYR A 132 -8.57 -1.55 -16.42
CA TYR A 132 -7.19 -1.06 -16.34
C TYR A 132 -7.16 0.26 -15.55
N ALA A 133 -6.06 0.54 -14.87
CA ALA A 133 -5.97 1.76 -14.07
C ALA A 133 -5.95 3.05 -14.93
N ASP A 134 -5.66 2.95 -16.21
CA ASP A 134 -5.74 4.05 -17.19
C ASP A 134 -7.07 4.09 -17.95
N ASP A 135 -8.11 3.42 -17.46
CA ASP A 135 -9.45 3.53 -18.05
C ASP A 135 -9.97 4.97 -17.92
N PRO A 136 -10.41 5.62 -19.00
CA PRO A 136 -10.87 7.01 -18.97
C PRO A 136 -11.98 7.31 -17.96
N ARG A 137 -12.76 6.30 -17.56
CA ARG A 137 -13.82 6.44 -16.56
C ARG A 137 -13.28 6.72 -15.15
N ILE A 138 -12.01 6.38 -14.88
CA ILE A 138 -11.34 6.64 -13.60
C ILE A 138 -10.73 8.05 -13.57
N TYR A 139 -10.45 8.66 -14.71
CA TYR A 139 -9.76 9.95 -14.81
C TYR A 139 -10.38 11.07 -13.98
N PRO A 140 -11.72 11.23 -13.88
CA PRO A 140 -12.29 12.23 -12.98
C PRO A 140 -11.93 12.05 -11.50
N ILE A 141 -11.65 10.81 -11.06
CA ILE A 141 -11.17 10.54 -9.70
C ILE A 141 -9.72 11.05 -9.56
N TYR A 142 -8.86 10.78 -10.54
CA TYR A 142 -7.48 11.29 -10.55
C TYR A 142 -7.43 12.81 -10.66
N ASP A 143 -8.31 13.42 -11.45
CA ASP A 143 -8.41 14.88 -11.58
C ASP A 143 -8.74 15.55 -10.24
N LEU A 144 -9.73 15.04 -9.51
CA LEU A 144 -10.05 15.52 -8.16
C LEU A 144 -8.85 15.33 -7.21
N CYS A 145 -8.16 14.18 -7.30
CA CYS A 145 -6.96 13.93 -6.49
C CYS A 145 -5.83 14.90 -6.83
N GLU A 146 -5.64 15.24 -8.10
CA GLU A 146 -4.63 16.20 -8.52
C GLU A 146 -4.93 17.62 -8.02
N GLN A 147 -6.18 18.07 -8.16
CA GLN A 147 -6.63 19.39 -7.69
C GLN A 147 -6.35 19.60 -6.19
N HIS A 148 -6.53 18.55 -5.39
CA HIS A 148 -6.36 18.59 -3.94
C HIS A 148 -5.07 17.95 -3.42
N ARG A 149 -4.18 17.49 -4.33
CA ARG A 149 -2.91 16.81 -3.98
C ARG A 149 -3.12 15.58 -3.11
N ILE A 150 -4.22 14.85 -3.32
CA ILE A 150 -4.54 13.62 -2.61
C ILE A 150 -3.67 12.48 -3.17
N PRO A 151 -2.89 11.77 -2.32
CA PRO A 151 -2.11 10.62 -2.77
C PRO A 151 -3.02 9.44 -3.14
N VAL A 152 -2.64 8.73 -4.20
CA VAL A 152 -3.41 7.62 -4.76
C VAL A 152 -2.62 6.32 -4.65
N ILE A 153 -3.10 5.37 -3.85
CA ILE A 153 -2.58 4.01 -3.84
C ILE A 153 -3.27 3.20 -4.95
N LEU A 154 -2.47 2.59 -5.80
CA LEU A 154 -2.90 1.60 -6.77
C LEU A 154 -2.27 0.24 -6.42
N MET A 155 -3.12 -0.78 -6.21
CA MET A 155 -2.69 -2.15 -5.97
C MET A 155 -2.35 -2.81 -7.31
N LEU A 156 -1.16 -2.47 -7.83
CA LEU A 156 -0.67 -2.94 -9.12
C LEU A 156 0.61 -3.76 -8.92
N GLY A 157 0.45 -5.05 -9.02
CA GLY A 157 1.51 -6.04 -8.87
C GLY A 157 0.93 -7.37 -8.43
N GLY A 158 1.61 -8.47 -8.69
CA GLY A 158 1.12 -9.81 -8.48
C GLY A 158 -0.18 -10.06 -9.26
N ARG A 159 -1.21 -10.49 -8.56
CA ARG A 159 -2.54 -10.70 -9.15
C ARG A 159 -3.40 -9.44 -9.05
N ALA A 160 -3.04 -8.40 -9.79
CA ALA A 160 -3.77 -7.13 -9.81
C ALA A 160 -5.03 -7.15 -10.70
N GLY A 161 -5.31 -8.27 -11.39
CA GLY A 161 -6.44 -8.46 -12.28
C GLY A 161 -6.52 -9.89 -12.80
N PRO A 162 -7.29 -10.16 -13.86
CA PRO A 162 -7.38 -11.47 -14.49
C PRO A 162 -6.03 -12.04 -14.95
N ASP A 163 -5.14 -11.19 -15.42
CA ASP A 163 -3.79 -11.53 -15.87
C ASP A 163 -2.77 -10.43 -15.50
N ILE A 164 -1.50 -10.66 -15.83
CA ILE A 164 -0.40 -9.76 -15.46
C ILE A 164 -0.42 -8.41 -16.19
N THR A 165 -1.18 -8.28 -17.28
CA THR A 165 -1.24 -7.02 -18.05
C THR A 165 -1.94 -5.90 -17.28
N TYR A 166 -2.73 -6.23 -16.25
CA TYR A 166 -3.34 -5.25 -15.35
C TYR A 166 -2.32 -4.49 -14.50
N SER A 167 -1.08 -4.98 -14.44
CA SER A 167 0.07 -4.31 -13.80
C SER A 167 1.10 -3.81 -14.81
N ASP A 168 0.77 -3.74 -16.12
CA ASP A 168 1.70 -3.29 -17.15
C ASP A 168 2.19 -1.86 -16.84
N PRO A 169 3.49 -1.62 -16.74
CA PRO A 169 4.06 -0.30 -16.47
C PRO A 169 3.68 0.81 -17.47
N LYS A 170 3.24 0.45 -18.67
CA LYS A 170 2.69 1.42 -19.65
C LYS A 170 1.47 2.17 -19.09
N ILE A 171 0.61 1.44 -18.37
CA ILE A 171 -0.58 2.01 -17.72
C ILE A 171 -0.15 3.05 -16.69
N ILE A 172 0.81 2.68 -15.83
CA ILE A 172 1.33 3.53 -14.76
C ILE A 172 2.02 4.76 -15.35
N ASN A 173 2.82 4.58 -16.41
CA ASN A 173 3.48 5.67 -17.11
C ASN A 173 2.49 6.68 -17.67
N ARG A 174 1.38 6.20 -18.27
CA ARG A 174 0.35 7.08 -18.85
C ARG A 174 -0.33 7.93 -17.80
N ILE A 175 -0.87 7.31 -16.73
CA ILE A 175 -1.57 8.07 -15.68
C ILE A 175 -0.63 9.02 -14.94
N ALA A 176 0.62 8.65 -14.73
CA ALA A 176 1.60 9.53 -14.09
C ALA A 176 1.96 10.74 -14.95
N ALA A 177 1.97 10.59 -16.28
CA ALA A 177 2.19 11.68 -17.22
C ALA A 177 0.97 12.59 -17.34
N ASP A 178 -0.24 12.02 -17.34
CA ASP A 178 -1.50 12.76 -17.46
C ASP A 178 -1.83 13.55 -16.18
N PHE A 179 -1.38 13.06 -15.00
CA PHE A 179 -1.63 13.68 -13.69
C PHE A 179 -0.31 13.95 -12.94
N PRO A 180 0.53 14.89 -13.42
CA PRO A 180 1.91 15.06 -12.91
C PRO A 180 2.00 15.61 -11.48
N LYS A 181 0.92 16.17 -10.93
CA LYS A 181 0.86 16.69 -9.55
C LYS A 181 0.28 15.68 -8.56
N THR A 182 -0.25 14.54 -9.03
CA THR A 182 -0.74 13.45 -8.20
C THR A 182 0.40 12.51 -7.85
N ASN A 183 0.60 12.22 -6.58
CA ASN A 183 1.52 11.17 -6.16
C ASN A 183 0.83 9.81 -6.25
N PHE A 184 1.30 8.94 -7.13
CA PHE A 184 0.84 7.56 -7.27
C PHE A 184 1.74 6.62 -6.47
N ILE A 185 1.15 5.86 -5.57
CA ILE A 185 1.85 4.82 -4.80
C ILE A 185 1.50 3.47 -5.39
N ILE A 186 2.49 2.80 -5.96
CA ILE A 186 2.31 1.48 -6.55
C ILE A 186 2.62 0.43 -5.48
N SER A 187 1.58 -0.06 -4.82
CA SER A 187 1.67 -1.21 -3.92
C SER A 187 1.94 -2.47 -4.71
N HIS A 188 2.67 -3.42 -4.12
CA HIS A 188 3.19 -4.60 -4.80
C HIS A 188 4.23 -4.29 -5.88
N GLY A 189 4.70 -3.03 -5.94
CA GLY A 189 5.83 -2.58 -6.75
C GLY A 189 5.71 -2.75 -8.27
N GLY A 190 4.54 -3.12 -8.80
CA GLY A 190 4.39 -3.46 -10.22
C GLY A 190 4.97 -4.83 -10.59
N TRP A 191 5.24 -5.72 -9.61
CA TRP A 191 5.73 -7.05 -9.88
C TRP A 191 4.75 -7.83 -10.79
N PRO A 192 5.19 -8.61 -11.82
CA PRO A 192 6.56 -9.03 -12.09
C PRO A 192 7.39 -8.10 -13.01
N TRP A 193 6.88 -6.93 -13.39
CA TRP A 193 7.49 -6.00 -14.35
C TRP A 193 8.55 -5.10 -13.71
N VAL A 194 9.44 -5.67 -12.86
CA VAL A 194 10.31 -4.92 -11.98
C VAL A 194 11.22 -3.92 -12.70
N GLN A 195 11.95 -4.37 -13.71
CA GLN A 195 12.87 -3.48 -14.46
C GLN A 195 12.11 -2.40 -15.24
N GLN A 196 10.96 -2.77 -15.81
CA GLN A 196 10.13 -1.84 -16.58
C GLN A 196 9.51 -0.75 -15.69
N ILE A 197 8.97 -1.12 -14.51
CA ILE A 197 8.43 -0.10 -13.59
C ILE A 197 9.52 0.80 -13.04
N LEU A 198 10.72 0.28 -12.77
CA LEU A 198 11.86 1.10 -12.36
C LEU A 198 12.30 2.06 -13.46
N GLY A 199 12.24 1.63 -14.73
CA GLY A 199 12.46 2.50 -15.89
C GLY A 199 11.43 3.64 -15.94
N VAL A 200 10.16 3.35 -15.72
CA VAL A 200 9.11 4.38 -15.62
C VAL A 200 9.39 5.34 -14.45
N CYS A 201 9.72 4.84 -13.27
CA CYS A 201 10.05 5.65 -12.10
C CYS A 201 11.28 6.53 -12.28
N PHE A 202 12.19 6.15 -13.19
CA PHE A 202 13.35 6.98 -13.51
C PHE A 202 12.94 8.31 -14.15
N PHE A 203 11.91 8.29 -15.00
CA PHE A 203 11.39 9.48 -15.69
C PHE A 203 10.24 10.14 -14.92
N GLN A 204 9.25 9.40 -14.46
CA GLN A 204 8.09 9.92 -13.73
C GLN A 204 8.42 10.12 -12.25
N LYS A 205 8.47 11.38 -11.80
CA LYS A 205 8.90 11.74 -10.43
C LYS A 205 7.77 11.71 -9.40
N ASN A 206 6.54 11.56 -9.83
CA ASN A 206 5.33 11.47 -9.01
C ASN A 206 4.91 10.02 -8.70
N ILE A 207 5.79 9.03 -8.96
CA ILE A 207 5.56 7.63 -8.60
C ILE A 207 6.39 7.26 -7.38
N TYR A 208 5.72 6.69 -6.39
CA TYR A 208 6.31 6.04 -5.22
C TYR A 208 6.13 4.53 -5.34
N LEU A 209 7.15 3.75 -4.97
CA LEU A 209 7.07 2.29 -4.97
C LEU A 209 7.04 1.74 -3.56
N CYS A 210 6.09 0.83 -3.32
CA CYS A 210 6.01 -0.02 -2.14
C CYS A 210 5.98 -1.49 -2.61
N PRO A 211 7.12 -2.14 -2.88
CA PRO A 211 7.14 -3.53 -3.35
C PRO A 211 6.61 -4.52 -2.33
N ASP A 212 6.60 -4.13 -1.05
CA ASP A 212 6.12 -4.91 0.09
C ASP A 212 6.60 -6.39 0.06
N MET A 213 5.71 -7.38 0.04
CA MET A 213 6.07 -8.79 0.04
C MET A 213 7.00 -9.21 -1.10
N TYR A 214 6.94 -8.54 -2.26
CA TYR A 214 7.77 -8.87 -3.43
C TYR A 214 9.24 -8.42 -3.31
N LEU A 215 9.58 -7.75 -2.22
CA LEU A 215 10.97 -7.46 -1.85
C LEU A 215 11.65 -8.64 -1.17
N PHE A 216 10.88 -9.59 -0.60
CA PHE A 216 11.40 -10.65 0.23
C PHE A 216 11.41 -11.98 -0.52
N ASN A 217 12.61 -12.55 -0.74
CA ASN A 217 12.80 -13.86 -1.37
C ASN A 217 12.06 -14.03 -2.72
N CYS A 218 11.95 -12.96 -3.50
CA CYS A 218 11.23 -12.96 -4.75
C CYS A 218 12.12 -12.51 -5.92
N SER A 219 11.83 -13.00 -7.13
CA SER A 219 12.54 -12.57 -8.34
C SER A 219 12.38 -11.05 -8.57
N GLY A 220 13.47 -10.38 -8.95
CA GLY A 220 13.51 -8.94 -9.14
C GLY A 220 13.75 -8.12 -7.86
N ALA A 221 13.82 -8.74 -6.68
CA ALA A 221 14.09 -8.05 -5.42
C ALA A 221 15.41 -7.25 -5.46
N ALA A 222 16.46 -7.80 -6.08
CA ALA A 222 17.75 -7.13 -6.23
C ALA A 222 17.66 -5.81 -7.02
N ASP A 223 16.79 -5.73 -8.01
CA ASP A 223 16.59 -4.52 -8.81
C ASP A 223 15.92 -3.43 -7.96
N TYR A 224 14.91 -3.76 -7.14
CA TYR A 224 14.31 -2.81 -6.20
C TYR A 224 15.33 -2.30 -5.18
N ILE A 225 16.17 -3.21 -4.62
CA ILE A 225 17.21 -2.85 -3.65
C ILE A 225 18.23 -1.89 -4.28
N MET A 226 18.68 -2.18 -5.48
CA MET A 226 19.59 -1.32 -6.22
C MET A 226 18.98 0.07 -6.45
N ALA A 227 17.74 0.14 -6.91
CA ALA A 227 17.04 1.40 -7.17
C ALA A 227 16.84 2.23 -5.90
N ALA A 228 16.42 1.60 -4.79
CA ALA A 228 16.18 2.25 -3.51
C ALA A 228 17.47 2.79 -2.86
N ASN A 229 18.60 2.11 -3.06
CA ASN A 229 19.90 2.60 -2.63
C ASN A 229 20.46 3.77 -3.49
N ASN A 230 19.78 4.11 -4.59
CA ASN A 230 20.25 5.11 -5.55
C ASN A 230 19.12 6.09 -5.93
N PHE A 231 18.57 6.02 -7.15
CA PHE A 231 17.68 7.04 -7.71
C PHE A 231 16.25 7.04 -7.13
N MET A 232 15.84 5.96 -6.43
CA MET A 232 14.53 5.84 -5.80
C MET A 232 14.53 6.13 -4.30
N GLN A 233 15.67 6.47 -3.69
CA GLN A 233 15.80 6.63 -2.23
C GLN A 233 14.77 7.59 -1.60
N ASP A 234 14.27 8.57 -2.36
CA ASP A 234 13.30 9.58 -1.88
C ASP A 234 11.84 9.24 -2.23
N ARG A 235 11.59 8.11 -2.90
CA ARG A 235 10.26 7.68 -3.37
C ARG A 235 10.03 6.16 -3.22
N PHE A 236 10.80 5.52 -2.37
CA PHE A 236 10.63 4.12 -2.01
C PHE A 236 10.07 4.03 -0.59
N LEU A 237 9.08 3.17 -0.39
CA LEU A 237 8.33 3.04 0.85
C LEU A 237 8.49 1.62 1.41
N PHE A 238 8.69 1.54 2.72
CA PHE A 238 8.62 0.27 3.44
C PHE A 238 7.16 -0.17 3.58
N GLY A 239 6.88 -1.45 3.39
CA GLY A 239 5.60 -2.08 3.65
C GLY A 239 5.78 -3.57 3.86
N THR A 240 5.03 -4.14 4.80
CA THR A 240 5.06 -5.59 5.07
C THR A 240 4.09 -6.38 4.23
N ALA A 241 3.03 -5.76 3.69
CA ALA A 241 1.84 -6.45 3.19
C ALA A 241 1.11 -7.26 4.27
N TYR A 242 1.24 -6.88 5.56
CA TYR A 242 0.48 -7.55 6.63
C TYR A 242 -1.02 -7.63 6.28
N PRO A 243 -1.70 -8.76 6.42
CA PRO A 243 -1.35 -9.98 7.18
C PRO A 243 -0.59 -11.07 6.40
N LEU A 244 -0.23 -10.83 5.12
CA LEU A 244 0.46 -11.83 4.31
C LEU A 244 1.89 -12.11 4.82
N MET A 245 2.54 -11.11 5.40
CA MET A 245 3.91 -11.23 5.89
C MET A 245 4.01 -10.80 7.36
N PRO A 246 4.87 -11.46 8.16
CA PRO A 246 5.07 -11.14 9.57
C PRO A 246 5.84 -9.82 9.73
N ILE A 247 5.34 -8.93 10.60
CA ILE A 247 5.89 -7.58 10.78
C ILE A 247 7.34 -7.63 11.26
N VAL A 248 7.63 -8.42 12.29
CA VAL A 248 8.95 -8.46 12.94
C VAL A 248 10.03 -8.96 11.98
N ASP A 249 9.78 -10.07 11.30
CA ASP A 249 10.74 -10.64 10.35
C ASP A 249 10.98 -9.73 9.16
N CYS A 250 9.90 -9.10 8.64
CA CYS A 250 10.01 -8.15 7.52
C CYS A 250 10.85 -6.93 7.87
N VAL A 251 10.64 -6.33 9.05
CA VAL A 251 11.45 -5.17 9.48
C VAL A 251 12.91 -5.56 9.66
N SER A 252 13.18 -6.70 10.30
CA SER A 252 14.54 -7.19 10.47
C SER A 252 15.23 -7.46 9.14
N HIS A 253 14.55 -8.15 8.23
CA HIS A 253 15.08 -8.46 6.91
C HIS A 253 15.31 -7.17 6.09
N PHE A 254 14.33 -6.26 6.06
CA PHE A 254 14.42 -5.00 5.33
C PHE A 254 15.64 -4.17 5.75
N LYS A 255 15.90 -4.04 7.04
CA LYS A 255 17.06 -3.30 7.54
C LYS A 255 18.39 -3.85 7.05
N GLY A 256 18.48 -5.16 6.79
CA GLY A 256 19.67 -5.82 6.24
C GLY A 256 19.88 -5.65 4.74
N LEU A 257 18.87 -5.16 3.99
CA LEU A 257 18.94 -5.07 2.52
C LEU A 257 19.52 -3.74 2.02
N PHE A 258 19.47 -2.69 2.82
CA PHE A 258 19.76 -1.32 2.38
C PHE A 258 20.92 -0.69 3.12
N LYS A 259 21.54 0.31 2.49
CA LYS A 259 22.60 1.09 3.11
C LYS A 259 22.06 1.86 4.32
N PRO A 260 22.82 1.94 5.43
CA PRO A 260 22.35 2.63 6.65
C PRO A 260 21.87 4.06 6.42
N GLU A 261 22.55 4.80 5.55
CA GLU A 261 22.23 6.22 5.27
C GLU A 261 20.90 6.43 4.53
N VAL A 262 20.40 5.42 3.81
CA VAL A 262 19.09 5.52 3.13
C VAL A 262 17.93 4.99 3.97
N LEU A 263 18.20 4.14 4.96
CA LEU A 263 17.16 3.51 5.80
C LEU A 263 16.16 4.51 6.41
N PRO A 264 16.55 5.65 6.96
CA PRO A 264 15.58 6.61 7.51
C PRO A 264 14.59 7.12 6.45
N LYS A 265 15.04 7.33 5.20
CA LYS A 265 14.17 7.73 4.11
C LYS A 265 13.15 6.64 3.80
N LEU A 266 13.60 5.40 3.64
CA LEU A 266 12.77 4.27 3.24
C LEU A 266 11.80 3.86 4.34
N LEU A 267 12.23 3.89 5.61
CA LEU A 267 11.44 3.42 6.74
C LEU A 267 10.36 4.41 7.19
N TYR A 268 10.59 5.73 7.05
CA TYR A 268 9.60 6.70 7.54
C TYR A 268 9.60 8.07 6.87
N LYS A 269 10.76 8.67 6.50
CA LYS A 269 10.80 10.06 6.01
C LYS A 269 9.97 10.25 4.73
N ASN A 270 10.06 9.30 3.78
CA ASN A 270 9.29 9.37 2.53
C ASN A 270 7.78 9.25 2.78
N ALA A 271 7.38 8.32 3.64
CA ALA A 271 5.97 8.13 4.00
C ALA A 271 5.42 9.35 4.75
N ALA A 272 6.17 9.89 5.70
CA ALA A 272 5.78 11.08 6.46
C ALA A 272 5.60 12.31 5.56
N LYS A 273 6.55 12.54 4.65
CA LYS A 273 6.47 13.62 3.65
C LYS A 273 5.24 13.47 2.76
N LEU A 274 5.00 12.25 2.26
CA LEU A 274 3.88 11.96 1.35
C LEU A 274 2.51 12.17 2.00
N LEU A 275 2.40 11.85 3.30
CA LEU A 275 1.14 11.90 4.06
C LEU A 275 1.00 13.15 4.95
N ASN A 276 1.94 14.08 4.87
CA ASN A 276 2.01 15.28 5.73
C ASN A 276 1.92 14.89 7.23
N ILE A 277 2.74 13.91 7.65
CA ILE A 277 2.88 13.50 9.05
C ILE A 277 4.02 14.29 9.66
N GLU A 278 3.73 15.00 10.75
CA GLU A 278 4.76 15.69 11.53
C GLU A 278 5.71 14.67 12.17
N LEU A 279 6.99 14.84 11.93
CA LEU A 279 8.01 14.03 12.55
C LEU A 279 8.44 14.71 13.87
N PRO A 280 8.73 13.94 14.94
CA PRO A 280 9.34 14.51 16.13
C PRO A 280 10.66 15.20 15.73
N GLU A 281 10.94 16.34 16.36
CA GLU A 281 12.22 17.03 16.17
C GLU A 281 13.35 16.04 16.46
N GLU A 282 14.33 16.01 15.55
CA GLU A 282 15.54 15.17 15.75
C GLU A 282 16.27 15.71 16.98
N ALA A 283 16.30 14.93 18.09
CA ALA A 283 17.00 15.25 19.34
C ALA A 283 18.51 15.09 19.17
#